data_7dfb572998a29462b1e24cc02b7cb1f8
#
_entry.id   7dfb572998a29462b1e24cc02b7cb1f8
#
_cell.length_a   1.000
_cell.length_b   1.000
_cell.length_c   1.000
_cell.angle_alpha   90.00
_cell.angle_beta   90.00
_cell.angle_gamma   90.00
#
_symmetry.space_group_name_H-M   'P 1'
#
loop_
_entity.id
_entity.type
_entity.pdbx_description
1 polymer ?
#
loop_
_entity_poly.entity_id
_entity_poly.type
_entity_poly.pdbx_seq_one_letter_code
_entity_poly.pdbx_strand_id
1 'polypeptide(L)'
;MDPRNRANGIARFQMRCLEGKIMGQLLPRLGDEWLIMDGSLMFDPIRRILLSASTQPPVLGVSKNFRKDPQFSVRRSPRAVRYSIYRLLAQLPHEHRTLAFKALNGEVAFWYVRLRPQEAMDYPLMGVVKCELVTPNYQPPDSRLLDELSSALVAERSVSPHGRDRRWHAHLYPIYLAEQAIRSRFYSHEVVRQLMRWR
;
A
#
# COMPACT_ATOMS: atom_id res chain seq x y z
N MET A 1 -26.47 12.58 1.71
CA MET A 1 -25.12 12.07 2.09
C MET A 1 -24.96 12.32 3.58
N ASP A 2 -24.72 11.27 4.36
CA ASP A 2 -24.60 11.36 5.82
C ASP A 2 -23.44 12.31 6.19
N PRO A 3 -23.68 13.33 7.06
CA PRO A 3 -22.66 14.29 7.51
C PRO A 3 -21.41 13.64 8.09
N ARG A 4 -21.56 12.48 8.77
CA ARG A 4 -20.45 11.70 9.32
C ARG A 4 -19.53 11.15 8.22
N ASN A 5 -20.11 10.65 7.13
CA ASN A 5 -19.34 10.15 5.99
C ASN A 5 -18.56 11.26 5.28
N ARG A 6 -19.15 12.47 5.24
CA ARG A 6 -18.48 13.66 4.70
C ARG A 6 -17.30 14.08 5.56
N ALA A 7 -17.48 14.17 6.88
CA ALA A 7 -16.42 14.51 7.82
C ALA A 7 -15.24 13.51 7.75
N ASN A 8 -15.53 12.22 7.74
CA ASN A 8 -14.52 11.17 7.59
C ASN A 8 -13.79 11.26 6.24
N GLY A 9 -14.49 11.61 5.17
CA GLY A 9 -13.89 11.83 3.85
C GLY A 9 -12.90 13.00 3.86
N ILE A 10 -13.28 14.11 4.46
CA ILE A 10 -12.43 15.32 4.59
C ILE A 10 -11.20 15.00 5.45
N ALA A 11 -11.37 14.35 6.60
CA ALA A 11 -10.27 14.00 7.48
C ALA A 11 -9.25 13.07 6.77
N ARG A 12 -9.72 12.05 6.07
CA ARG A 12 -8.86 11.16 5.27
C ARG A 12 -8.13 11.91 4.16
N PHE A 13 -8.80 12.82 3.48
CA PHE A 13 -8.18 13.63 2.44
C PHE A 13 -7.05 14.50 3.01
N GLN A 14 -7.31 15.20 4.11
CA GLN A 14 -6.31 16.04 4.79
C GLN A 14 -5.11 15.22 5.28
N MET A 15 -5.36 14.06 5.88
CA MET A 15 -4.32 13.13 6.31
C MET A 15 -3.42 12.73 5.13
N ARG A 16 -4.02 12.33 4.00
CA ARG A 16 -3.26 11.95 2.80
C ARG A 16 -2.47 13.13 2.20
N CYS A 17 -3.01 14.34 2.24
CA CYS A 17 -2.26 15.53 1.84
C CYS A 17 -1.05 15.80 2.74
N LEU A 18 -1.21 15.60 4.05
CA LEU A 18 -0.11 15.74 5.01
C LEU A 18 0.98 14.68 4.79
N GLU A 19 0.60 13.43 4.59
CA GLU A 19 1.53 12.34 4.23
C GLU A 19 2.32 12.69 2.97
N GLY A 20 1.67 13.22 1.94
CA GLY A 20 2.35 13.68 0.71
C GLY A 20 3.36 14.80 0.96
N LYS A 21 3.02 15.77 1.83
CA LYS A 21 3.96 16.84 2.21
C LYS A 21 5.18 16.30 2.95
N ILE A 22 4.96 15.42 3.93
CA ILE A 22 6.05 14.78 4.68
C ILE A 22 6.93 13.96 3.74
N MET A 23 6.35 13.16 2.88
CA MET A 23 7.07 12.41 1.86
C MET A 23 7.94 13.32 0.99
N GLY A 24 7.38 14.43 0.48
CA GLY A 24 8.12 15.39 -0.33
C GLY A 24 9.32 16.02 0.39
N GLN A 25 9.24 16.18 1.72
CA GLN A 25 10.36 16.65 2.55
C GLN A 25 11.41 15.58 2.83
N LEU A 26 11.01 14.31 2.83
CA LEU A 26 11.92 13.18 3.08
C LEU A 26 12.67 12.76 1.82
N LEU A 27 12.03 12.81 0.65
CA LEU A 27 12.62 12.35 -0.61
C LEU A 27 14.05 12.85 -0.87
N PRO A 28 14.38 14.15 -0.70
CA PRO A 28 15.74 14.63 -0.94
C PRO A 28 16.79 14.12 0.07
N ARG A 29 16.33 13.48 1.15
CA ARG A 29 17.18 12.98 2.25
C ARG A 29 17.39 11.47 2.17
N LEU A 30 16.62 10.78 1.32
CA LEU A 30 16.80 9.35 1.06
C LEU A 30 18.02 9.18 0.15
N GLY A 31 19.04 8.48 0.63
CA GLY A 31 20.14 8.02 -0.23
C GLY A 31 19.70 6.81 -1.03
N ASP A 32 20.24 5.63 -0.68
CA ASP A 32 19.83 4.35 -1.28
C ASP A 32 18.64 3.68 -0.56
N GLU A 33 18.02 4.40 0.38
CA GLU A 33 16.93 3.90 1.20
C GLU A 33 15.59 4.02 0.48
N TRP A 34 14.67 3.09 0.76
CA TRP A 34 13.30 3.10 0.27
C TRP A 34 12.32 3.56 1.35
N LEU A 35 11.45 4.50 0.96
CA LEU A 35 10.32 4.93 1.79
C LEU A 35 9.10 4.02 1.53
N ILE A 36 8.62 3.34 2.57
CA ILE A 36 7.37 2.58 2.49
C ILE A 36 6.21 3.45 2.99
N MET A 37 5.23 3.68 2.13
CA MET A 37 3.99 4.37 2.48
C MET A 37 2.87 3.35 2.72
N ASP A 38 2.20 3.43 3.88
CA ASP A 38 0.98 2.64 4.14
C ASP A 38 -0.20 3.25 3.36
N GLY A 39 -0.51 2.64 2.24
CA GLY A 39 -1.60 3.04 1.38
C GLY A 39 -1.22 3.27 -0.08
N SER A 40 -2.19 3.71 -0.87
CA SER A 40 -2.05 3.82 -2.31
C SER A 40 -1.33 5.10 -2.75
N LEU A 41 -0.41 4.97 -3.71
CA LEU A 41 0.24 6.09 -4.40
C LEU A 41 -0.63 6.69 -5.52
N MET A 42 -1.79 6.08 -5.81
CA MET A 42 -2.72 6.59 -6.84
C MET A 42 -3.45 7.88 -6.41
N PHE A 43 -3.30 8.30 -5.16
CA PHE A 43 -3.86 9.56 -4.67
C PHE A 43 -3.16 10.74 -5.38
N ASP A 44 -3.95 11.55 -6.08
CA ASP A 44 -3.45 12.57 -7.00
C ASP A 44 -2.37 13.51 -6.44
N PRO A 45 -2.52 14.10 -5.24
CA PRO A 45 -1.49 14.96 -4.68
C PRO A 45 -0.14 14.24 -4.43
N ILE A 46 -0.17 12.99 -3.99
CA ILE A 46 1.05 12.18 -3.78
C ILE A 46 1.67 11.83 -5.12
N ARG A 47 0.86 11.32 -6.05
CA ARG A 47 1.32 10.92 -7.38
C ARG A 47 2.02 12.07 -8.13
N ARG A 48 1.45 13.27 -8.11
CA ARG A 48 2.06 14.44 -8.78
C ARG A 48 3.44 14.79 -8.22
N ILE A 49 3.62 14.70 -6.92
CA ILE A 49 4.94 14.92 -6.29
C ILE A 49 5.95 13.89 -6.83
N LEU A 50 5.55 12.61 -6.90
CA LEU A 50 6.43 11.54 -7.37
C LEU A 50 6.69 11.60 -8.88
N LEU A 51 5.71 12.01 -9.69
CA LEU A 51 5.88 12.19 -11.13
C LEU A 51 6.79 13.36 -11.49
N SER A 52 6.98 14.33 -10.60
CA SER A 52 7.90 15.45 -10.83
C SER A 52 9.37 15.05 -10.69
N ALA A 53 9.65 13.86 -10.16
CA ALA A 53 11.02 13.35 -10.09
C ALA A 53 11.53 12.96 -11.49
N SER A 54 12.81 13.25 -11.77
CA SER A 54 13.45 12.92 -13.05
C SER A 54 13.82 11.43 -13.15
N THR A 55 13.98 10.76 -12.01
CA THR A 55 14.31 9.34 -11.90
C THR A 55 13.23 8.60 -11.13
N GLN A 56 13.30 7.26 -11.09
CA GLN A 56 12.41 6.44 -10.27
C GLN A 56 12.52 6.87 -8.80
N PRO A 57 11.46 7.45 -8.20
CA PRO A 57 11.51 7.83 -6.78
C PRO A 57 11.53 6.58 -5.89
N PRO A 58 12.34 6.55 -4.81
CA PRO A 58 12.46 5.39 -3.93
C PRO A 58 11.27 5.32 -2.94
N VAL A 59 10.05 5.28 -3.47
CA VAL A 59 8.81 5.23 -2.68
C VAL A 59 7.97 4.04 -3.12
N LEU A 60 7.71 3.16 -2.18
CA LEU A 60 6.85 2.00 -2.35
C LEU A 60 5.53 2.20 -1.59
N GLY A 61 4.42 2.24 -2.31
CA GLY A 61 3.08 2.20 -1.71
C GLY A 61 2.67 0.78 -1.39
N VAL A 62 2.22 0.52 -0.16
CA VAL A 62 1.73 -0.79 0.25
C VAL A 62 0.32 -0.68 0.80
N SER A 63 -0.63 -1.32 0.14
CA SER A 63 -2.04 -1.31 0.54
C SER A 63 -2.49 -2.69 0.99
N LYS A 64 -2.93 -2.79 2.24
CA LYS A 64 -3.54 -4.01 2.83
C LYS A 64 -4.99 -4.18 2.39
N ASN A 65 -5.67 -3.04 2.15
CA ASN A 65 -7.06 -3.00 1.68
C ASN A 65 -7.09 -2.45 0.26
N PHE A 66 -7.45 -3.27 -0.70
CA PHE A 66 -7.59 -2.91 -2.09
C PHE A 66 -8.90 -3.45 -2.66
N ARG A 67 -9.37 -2.86 -3.76
CA ARG A 67 -10.56 -3.37 -4.45
C ARG A 67 -10.29 -4.76 -4.99
N LYS A 68 -11.18 -5.69 -4.67
CA LYS A 68 -11.08 -7.10 -5.04
C LYS A 68 -11.70 -7.42 -6.41
N ASP A 69 -12.44 -6.47 -6.99
CA ASP A 69 -13.19 -6.63 -8.23
C ASP A 69 -12.62 -5.96 -9.49
N PRO A 70 -11.40 -5.37 -9.52
CA PRO A 70 -10.90 -4.87 -10.78
C PRO A 70 -10.70 -6.06 -11.73
N GLN A 71 -11.42 -6.04 -12.83
CA GLN A 71 -11.13 -6.88 -13.96
C GLN A 71 -9.93 -6.27 -14.68
N PHE A 72 -8.93 -7.07 -14.97
CA PHE A 72 -7.86 -6.65 -15.85
C PHE A 72 -7.93 -7.41 -17.16
N SER A 73 -7.54 -6.77 -18.25
CA SER A 73 -7.44 -7.40 -19.55
C SER A 73 -5.99 -7.66 -19.90
N VAL A 74 -5.67 -8.89 -20.27
CA VAL A 74 -4.37 -9.24 -20.84
C VAL A 74 -4.52 -9.15 -22.37
N ARG A 75 -3.86 -8.19 -22.99
CA ARG A 75 -3.78 -8.11 -24.45
C ARG A 75 -2.73 -9.09 -24.96
N ARG A 76 -3.09 -10.34 -25.10
CA ARG A 76 -2.28 -11.36 -25.82
C ARG A 76 -2.87 -11.75 -27.17
N SER A 77 -4.06 -11.27 -27.50
CA SER A 77 -4.81 -11.62 -28.72
C SER A 77 -5.75 -10.46 -29.05
N PRO A 78 -6.25 -10.36 -30.30
CA PRO A 78 -7.33 -9.41 -30.63
C PRO A 78 -8.59 -9.56 -29.76
N ARG A 79 -8.74 -10.68 -29.03
CA ARG A 79 -9.79 -10.87 -28.03
C ARG A 79 -9.21 -10.65 -26.64
N ALA A 80 -9.51 -9.49 -26.02
CA ALA A 80 -9.15 -9.23 -24.64
C ALA A 80 -9.91 -10.20 -23.71
N VAL A 81 -9.19 -11.08 -23.04
CA VAL A 81 -9.75 -11.96 -22.01
C VAL A 81 -9.73 -11.21 -20.69
N ARG A 82 -10.91 -11.07 -20.06
CA ARG A 82 -11.04 -10.45 -18.74
C ARG A 82 -10.84 -11.50 -17.65
N TYR A 83 -9.93 -11.23 -16.73
CA TYR A 83 -9.65 -12.09 -15.59
C TYR A 83 -10.12 -11.45 -14.29
N SER A 84 -10.66 -12.25 -13.39
CA SER A 84 -10.93 -11.82 -12.02
C SER A 84 -9.62 -11.77 -11.25
N ILE A 85 -9.27 -10.60 -10.71
CA ILE A 85 -8.10 -10.45 -9.86
C ILE A 85 -8.20 -11.36 -8.63
N TYR A 86 -9.39 -11.55 -8.09
CA TYR A 86 -9.63 -12.41 -6.94
C TYR A 86 -9.14 -13.86 -7.18
N ARG A 87 -9.49 -14.44 -8.33
CA ARG A 87 -9.06 -15.81 -8.69
C ARG A 87 -7.53 -15.91 -8.82
N LEU A 88 -6.92 -14.91 -9.43
CA LEU A 88 -5.47 -14.86 -9.56
C LEU A 88 -4.79 -14.81 -8.19
N LEU A 89 -5.26 -13.93 -7.31
CA LEU A 89 -4.65 -13.71 -6.01
C LEU A 89 -4.92 -14.87 -5.03
N ALA A 90 -6.06 -15.55 -5.17
CA ALA A 90 -6.35 -16.75 -4.37
C ALA A 90 -5.34 -17.89 -4.63
N GLN A 91 -4.80 -17.96 -5.84
CA GLN A 91 -3.82 -18.97 -6.26
C GLN A 91 -2.36 -18.50 -6.14
N LEU A 92 -2.12 -17.24 -5.74
CA LEU A 92 -0.76 -16.72 -5.60
C LEU A 92 -0.04 -17.44 -4.47
N PRO A 93 1.09 -18.14 -4.74
CA PRO A 93 1.82 -18.86 -3.70
C PRO A 93 2.46 -17.91 -2.68
N HIS A 94 2.82 -18.44 -1.52
CA HIS A 94 3.61 -17.72 -0.52
C HIS A 94 4.95 -17.26 -1.10
N GLU A 95 5.38 -16.06 -0.71
CA GLU A 95 6.63 -15.43 -1.19
C GLU A 95 6.68 -15.17 -2.70
N HIS A 96 5.52 -15.25 -3.36
CA HIS A 96 5.43 -14.93 -4.78
C HIS A 96 4.74 -13.59 -4.99
N ARG A 97 5.06 -12.99 -6.11
CA ARG A 97 4.37 -11.82 -6.64
C ARG A 97 3.68 -12.09 -7.97
N THR A 98 2.73 -11.26 -8.32
CA THR A 98 2.20 -11.23 -9.68
C THR A 98 3.15 -10.48 -10.63
N LEU A 99 2.87 -10.57 -11.92
CA LEU A 99 3.37 -9.59 -12.87
C LEU A 99 2.90 -8.17 -12.48
N ALA A 100 3.63 -7.15 -12.90
CA ALA A 100 3.20 -5.79 -12.73
C ALA A 100 2.11 -5.41 -13.75
N PHE A 101 1.13 -4.67 -13.27
CA PHE A 101 0.04 -4.10 -14.04
C PHE A 101 0.23 -2.59 -14.13
N LYS A 102 -0.28 -1.99 -15.20
CA LYS A 102 -0.29 -0.53 -15.37
C LYS A 102 -1.63 0.05 -14.96
N ALA A 103 -1.60 1.19 -14.27
CA ALA A 103 -2.77 2.00 -13.95
C ALA A 103 -2.53 3.46 -14.33
N LEU A 104 -3.60 4.24 -14.44
CA LEU A 104 -3.55 5.68 -14.71
C LEU A 104 -2.70 5.98 -15.96
N ASN A 105 -3.02 5.30 -17.06
CA ASN A 105 -2.31 5.43 -18.37
C ASN A 105 -0.82 5.10 -18.29
N GLY A 106 -0.38 4.37 -17.29
CA GLY A 106 1.01 3.97 -17.10
C GLY A 106 1.80 4.85 -16.12
N GLU A 107 1.16 5.81 -15.46
CA GLU A 107 1.79 6.61 -14.39
C GLU A 107 2.09 5.80 -13.12
N VAL A 108 1.38 4.68 -12.93
CA VAL A 108 1.56 3.80 -11.78
C VAL A 108 1.69 2.36 -12.25
N ALA A 109 2.73 1.69 -11.81
CA ALA A 109 2.85 0.24 -11.86
C ALA A 109 2.37 -0.34 -10.51
N PHE A 110 1.62 -1.43 -10.55
CA PHE A 110 1.20 -2.12 -9.34
C PHE A 110 1.27 -3.63 -9.53
N TRP A 111 1.54 -4.33 -8.43
CA TRP A 111 1.54 -5.78 -8.36
C TRP A 111 1.05 -6.22 -6.99
N TYR A 112 0.93 -7.52 -6.80
CA TYR A 112 0.50 -8.11 -5.54
C TYR A 112 1.55 -9.09 -5.04
N VAL A 113 1.74 -9.13 -3.73
CA VAL A 113 2.68 -10.03 -3.05
C VAL A 113 1.92 -10.78 -1.96
N ARG A 114 2.14 -12.10 -1.86
CA ARG A 114 1.66 -12.88 -0.72
C ARG A 114 2.77 -12.99 0.32
N LEU A 115 2.60 -12.27 1.42
CA LEU A 115 3.59 -12.17 2.49
C LEU A 115 3.66 -13.42 3.37
N ARG A 116 2.58 -14.22 3.43
CA ARG A 116 2.44 -15.34 4.36
C ARG A 116 1.87 -16.57 3.68
N PRO A 117 2.22 -17.79 4.19
CA PRO A 117 1.50 -18.99 3.81
C PRO A 117 0.02 -18.85 4.13
N GLN A 118 -0.81 -19.49 3.35
CA GLN A 118 -2.24 -19.60 3.60
C GLN A 118 -2.50 -20.82 4.48
N GLU A 119 -3.20 -20.59 5.59
CA GLU A 119 -3.65 -21.66 6.48
C GLU A 119 -5.05 -22.15 6.07
N ALA A 120 -5.42 -23.35 6.53
CA ALA A 120 -6.68 -24.00 6.14
C ALA A 120 -7.95 -23.18 6.46
N MET A 121 -7.89 -22.35 7.51
CA MET A 121 -9.00 -21.50 7.96
C MET A 121 -8.96 -20.07 7.43
N ASP A 122 -7.97 -19.77 6.59
CA ASP A 122 -7.80 -18.43 6.04
C ASP A 122 -8.76 -18.17 4.87
N TYR A 123 -9.24 -16.93 4.75
CA TYR A 123 -9.87 -16.53 3.50
C TYR A 123 -8.80 -16.39 2.39
N PRO A 124 -9.15 -16.61 1.11
CA PRO A 124 -8.17 -16.79 0.03
C PRO A 124 -7.17 -15.65 -0.19
N LEU A 125 -7.48 -14.43 0.23
CA LEU A 125 -6.59 -13.25 0.09
C LEU A 125 -5.87 -12.89 1.39
N MET A 126 -5.90 -13.73 2.41
CA MET A 126 -5.17 -13.51 3.64
C MET A 126 -3.66 -13.36 3.34
N GLY A 127 -3.04 -12.33 3.91
CA GLY A 127 -1.61 -12.08 3.71
C GLY A 127 -1.21 -11.51 2.35
N VAL A 128 -2.16 -11.19 1.47
CA VAL A 128 -1.87 -10.53 0.20
C VAL A 128 -1.90 -9.02 0.38
N VAL A 129 -0.86 -8.34 -0.10
CA VAL A 129 -0.77 -6.87 -0.17
C VAL A 129 -0.68 -6.43 -1.62
N LYS A 130 -1.16 -5.22 -1.89
CA LYS A 130 -0.97 -4.54 -3.16
C LYS A 130 0.19 -3.57 -3.03
N CYS A 131 1.15 -3.67 -3.93
CA CYS A 131 2.32 -2.81 -4.03
C CYS A 131 2.16 -1.85 -5.21
N GLU A 132 2.64 -0.63 -5.06
CA GLU A 132 2.55 0.41 -6.09
C GLU A 132 3.85 1.20 -6.19
N LEU A 133 4.27 1.47 -7.43
CA LEU A 133 5.33 2.41 -7.77
C LEU A 133 4.79 3.46 -8.75
N VAL A 134 5.14 4.71 -8.56
CA VAL A 134 4.93 5.73 -9.58
C VAL A 134 6.03 5.62 -10.62
N THR A 135 5.67 5.63 -11.87
CA THR A 135 6.57 5.39 -13.01
C THR A 135 6.76 6.68 -13.82
N PRO A 136 7.76 7.51 -13.49
CA PRO A 136 8.10 8.68 -14.31
C PRO A 136 8.37 8.25 -15.73
N ASN A 137 7.95 9.06 -16.68
CA ASN A 137 8.12 8.77 -18.12
C ASN A 137 7.42 7.49 -18.62
N TYR A 138 6.44 6.96 -17.85
CA TYR A 138 5.64 5.79 -18.22
C TYR A 138 6.43 4.49 -18.46
N GLN A 139 7.68 4.45 -18.03
CA GLN A 139 8.52 3.26 -18.18
C GLN A 139 8.17 2.22 -17.12
N PRO A 140 7.93 0.96 -17.50
CA PRO A 140 7.68 -0.09 -16.52
C PRO A 140 8.93 -0.30 -15.68
N PRO A 141 8.79 -0.51 -14.36
CA PRO A 141 9.92 -0.83 -13.51
C PRO A 141 10.54 -2.17 -13.91
N ASP A 142 11.85 -2.29 -13.74
CA ASP A 142 12.58 -3.53 -13.98
C ASP A 142 12.01 -4.67 -13.11
N SER A 143 11.90 -5.85 -13.70
CA SER A 143 11.44 -7.05 -13.00
C SER A 143 12.33 -7.39 -11.80
N ARG A 144 13.64 -7.18 -11.91
CA ARG A 144 14.58 -7.40 -10.82
C ARG A 144 14.28 -6.49 -9.63
N LEU A 145 14.03 -5.21 -9.87
CA LEU A 145 13.64 -4.26 -8.82
C LEU A 145 12.34 -4.71 -8.13
N LEU A 146 11.35 -5.19 -8.90
CA LEU A 146 10.11 -5.70 -8.33
C LEU A 146 10.33 -6.95 -7.46
N ASP A 147 11.26 -7.82 -7.85
CA ASP A 147 11.63 -9.02 -7.08
C ASP A 147 12.35 -8.63 -5.78
N GLU A 148 13.29 -7.70 -5.83
CA GLU A 148 14.01 -7.18 -4.67
C GLU A 148 13.05 -6.53 -3.67
N LEU A 149 12.17 -5.63 -4.12
CA LEU A 149 11.18 -4.99 -3.26
C LEU A 149 10.19 -5.98 -2.66
N SER A 150 9.75 -6.96 -3.44
CA SER A 150 8.82 -8.00 -2.96
C SER A 150 9.47 -8.89 -1.92
N SER A 151 10.73 -9.28 -2.12
CA SER A 151 11.51 -10.08 -1.18
C SER A 151 11.77 -9.33 0.13
N ALA A 152 12.08 -8.03 0.04
CA ALA A 152 12.23 -7.17 1.20
C ALA A 152 10.92 -7.09 2.01
N LEU A 153 9.76 -6.92 1.36
CA LEU A 153 8.46 -6.92 2.05
C LEU A 153 8.16 -8.25 2.74
N VAL A 154 8.53 -9.37 2.14
CA VAL A 154 8.38 -10.69 2.75
C VAL A 154 9.27 -10.83 3.97
N ALA A 155 10.53 -10.35 3.92
CA ALA A 155 11.45 -10.36 5.05
C ALA A 155 10.97 -9.47 6.21
N GLU A 156 10.39 -8.30 5.88
CA GLU A 156 9.90 -7.33 6.86
C GLU A 156 8.49 -7.64 7.38
N ARG A 157 7.88 -8.76 7.02
CA ARG A 157 6.59 -9.15 7.55
C ARG A 157 6.66 -9.37 9.06
N SER A 158 5.64 -8.93 9.77
CA SER A 158 5.51 -9.23 11.20
C SER A 158 5.31 -10.73 11.40
N VAL A 159 6.21 -11.39 12.15
CA VAL A 159 6.24 -12.85 12.30
C VAL A 159 5.16 -13.36 13.26
N SER A 160 4.74 -12.53 14.22
CA SER A 160 3.74 -12.93 15.22
C SER A 160 2.43 -12.19 14.99
N PRO A 161 1.38 -12.87 14.52
CA PRO A 161 0.04 -12.30 14.54
C PRO A 161 -0.44 -12.25 16.00
N HIS A 162 -0.32 -11.09 16.64
CA HIS A 162 -0.95 -10.88 17.93
C HIS A 162 -2.40 -10.49 17.71
N GLY A 163 -3.31 -11.40 18.03
CA GLY A 163 -4.72 -11.14 18.11
C GLY A 163 -5.55 -11.63 16.91
N ARG A 164 -6.88 -11.47 17.06
CA ARG A 164 -7.89 -11.90 16.08
C ARG A 164 -8.12 -10.90 14.95
N ASP A 165 -7.41 -9.78 14.91
CA ASP A 165 -7.58 -8.77 13.86
C ASP A 165 -6.96 -9.26 12.56
N ARG A 166 -7.80 -9.48 11.55
CA ARG A 166 -7.40 -9.93 10.21
C ARG A 166 -6.38 -9.01 9.52
N ARG A 167 -6.24 -7.77 9.96
CA ARG A 167 -5.25 -6.82 9.44
C ARG A 167 -3.81 -7.20 9.79
N TRP A 168 -3.59 -7.96 10.86
CA TRP A 168 -2.25 -8.40 11.26
C TRP A 168 -1.56 -9.30 10.24
N HIS A 169 -2.31 -10.03 9.43
CA HIS A 169 -1.75 -10.92 8.41
C HIS A 169 -1.01 -10.21 7.27
N ALA A 170 -1.20 -8.91 7.13
CA ALA A 170 -0.53 -8.06 6.14
C ALA A 170 0.32 -6.96 6.79
N HIS A 171 0.63 -7.08 8.09
CA HIS A 171 1.47 -6.10 8.77
C HIS A 171 2.94 -6.25 8.41
N LEU A 172 3.55 -5.12 8.10
CA LEU A 172 5.00 -4.97 7.96
C LEU A 172 5.54 -4.36 9.24
N TYR A 173 6.65 -4.90 9.72
CA TYR A 173 7.27 -4.46 10.97
C TYR A 173 7.67 -2.98 10.98
N PRO A 174 8.26 -2.41 9.91
CA PRO A 174 8.55 -0.97 9.86
C PRO A 174 7.32 -0.08 9.99
N ILE A 175 6.19 -0.45 9.36
CA ILE A 175 4.92 0.28 9.48
C ILE A 175 4.41 0.20 10.93
N TYR A 176 4.48 -0.97 11.56
CA TYR A 176 4.09 -1.14 12.94
C TYR A 176 4.91 -0.24 13.88
N LEU A 177 6.23 -0.20 13.72
CA LEU A 177 7.11 0.66 14.52
C LEU A 177 6.77 2.15 14.33
N ALA A 178 6.54 2.58 13.09
CA ALA A 178 6.13 3.95 12.80
C ALA A 178 4.78 4.30 13.46
N GLU A 179 3.78 3.41 13.37
CA GLU A 179 2.50 3.59 14.07
C GLU A 179 2.68 3.69 15.59
N GLN A 180 3.52 2.85 16.20
CA GLN A 180 3.79 2.90 17.64
C GLN A 180 4.50 4.21 18.03
N ALA A 181 5.49 4.65 17.25
CA ALA A 181 6.19 5.91 17.47
C ALA A 181 5.23 7.12 17.39
N ILE A 182 4.32 7.12 16.41
CA ILE A 182 3.30 8.16 16.29
C ILE A 182 2.34 8.11 17.49
N ARG A 183 1.80 6.94 17.82
CA ARG A 183 0.85 6.78 18.94
C ARG A 183 1.43 7.19 20.28
N SER A 184 2.72 6.95 20.50
CA SER A 184 3.40 7.34 21.76
C SER A 184 3.48 8.87 21.94
N ARG A 185 3.29 9.65 20.87
CA ARG A 185 3.27 11.12 20.90
C ARG A 185 1.88 11.71 21.11
N PHE A 186 0.83 10.92 21.00
CA PHE A 186 -0.54 11.38 21.25
C PHE A 186 -0.99 11.00 22.67
N TYR A 187 -1.83 11.85 23.25
CA TYR A 187 -2.53 11.51 24.48
C TYR A 187 -3.41 10.27 24.29
N SER A 188 -3.54 9.45 25.33
CA SER A 188 -4.46 8.31 25.27
C SER A 188 -5.87 8.79 24.99
N HIS A 189 -6.69 7.94 24.37
CA HIS A 189 -8.08 8.26 24.02
C HIS A 189 -8.91 8.65 25.25
N GLU A 190 -8.55 8.15 26.43
CA GLU A 190 -9.16 8.49 27.72
C GLU A 190 -8.83 9.91 28.16
N VAL A 191 -7.56 10.33 28.06
CA VAL A 191 -7.13 11.70 28.37
C VAL A 191 -7.81 12.70 27.45
N VAL A 192 -7.91 12.40 26.14
CA VAL A 192 -8.63 13.26 25.19
C VAL A 192 -10.11 13.36 25.53
N ARG A 193 -10.77 12.25 25.92
CA ARG A 193 -12.17 12.26 26.38
C ARG A 193 -12.36 13.09 27.64
N GLN A 194 -11.46 13.02 28.60
CA GLN A 194 -11.51 13.84 29.79
C GLN A 194 -11.36 15.30 29.45
N LEU A 195 -10.37 15.68 28.65
CA LEU A 195 -10.16 17.07 28.22
C LEU A 195 -11.38 17.64 27.47
N MET A 196 -12.08 16.83 26.68
CA MET A 196 -13.30 17.25 25.98
C MET A 196 -14.54 17.34 26.86
N ARG A 197 -14.58 16.67 28.01
CA ARG A 197 -15.68 16.77 28.98
C ARG A 197 -15.60 18.00 29.87
N TRP A 198 -14.46 18.69 29.88
CA TRP A 198 -14.23 19.89 30.69
C TRP A 198 -14.48 21.19 29.92
N ARG A 199 -15.06 21.10 28.74
CA ARG A 199 -15.59 22.23 27.96
C ARG A 199 -17.11 22.08 27.84
#